data_822da86c2ff0503f78091f8fe1ec5dee
#
_entry.id   822da86c2ff0503f78091f8fe1ec5dee
#
_cell.length_a   1.000
_cell.length_b   1.000
_cell.length_c   1.000
_cell.angle_alpha   90.00
_cell.angle_beta   90.00
_cell.angle_gamma   90.00
#
_symmetry.space_group_name_H-M   'P 1'
#
loop_
_entity.id
_entity.type
_entity.pdbx_description
1 polymer ?
#
loop_
_entity_poly.entity_id
_entity_poly.type
_entity_poly.pdbx_seq_one_letter_code
_entity_poly.pdbx_strand_id
1 'polypeptide(L)'
;MNRFFQLSKKRLGLNNAIGGTGFAVRMDWLINTGGFCYKSLVEDLEMSIEIFKSGGRVSWNHFTRIYDEKPDTLKVSIKQRIRWCQGHWYVAFNNFGSLLKGFVKSKFDFRYIDQLIYLFGMGKAVQISILLIAVVFSLVLEIGLVLGYPWAALGSIGMFILKWIMPTNILRFILSFYSYIGLPIYANYIDGSTKINPIKTVCGVLVVGITYIYTQIVGLIKWRNQSTWVKTPHKHKKKNIA
;
A
#
# COMPACT_ATOMS: atom_id res chain seq x y z
N MET A 1 -4.70 9.01 -5.25
CA MET A 1 -4.08 8.53 -4.01
C MET A 1 -2.73 9.21 -3.71
N ASN A 2 -1.77 9.19 -4.63
CA ASN A 2 -0.47 9.83 -4.42
C ASN A 2 -0.56 11.32 -4.06
N ARG A 3 -1.52 12.06 -4.64
CA ARG A 3 -1.75 13.47 -4.31
C ARG A 3 -1.96 13.70 -2.81
N PHE A 4 -2.80 12.92 -2.15
CA PHE A 4 -3.08 13.10 -0.74
C PHE A 4 -1.94 12.61 0.15
N PHE A 5 -1.42 11.41 -0.09
CA PHE A 5 -0.36 10.85 0.74
C PHE A 5 0.99 11.53 0.53
N GLN A 6 1.44 11.65 -0.71
CA GLN A 6 2.76 12.19 -1.00
C GLN A 6 2.84 13.70 -0.75
N LEU A 7 1.81 14.46 -1.14
CA LEU A 7 1.78 15.90 -0.88
C LEU A 7 1.70 16.20 0.63
N SER A 8 0.92 15.43 1.38
CA SER A 8 0.83 15.59 2.84
C SER A 8 2.17 15.29 3.51
N LYS A 9 2.84 14.21 3.14
CA LYS A 9 4.20 13.89 3.61
C LYS A 9 5.19 15.02 3.30
N LYS A 10 5.16 15.55 2.08
CA LYS A 10 5.99 16.70 1.71
C LYS A 10 5.75 17.90 2.62
N ARG A 11 4.48 18.25 2.88
CA ARG A 11 4.10 19.38 3.75
C ARG A 11 4.52 19.18 5.21
N LEU A 12 4.47 17.96 5.69
CA LEU A 12 4.90 17.59 7.05
C LEU A 12 6.42 17.41 7.18
N GLY A 13 7.19 17.63 6.12
CA GLY A 13 8.62 17.41 6.18
C GLY A 13 9.06 15.96 6.19
N LEU A 14 8.16 15.02 5.97
CA LEU A 14 8.43 13.59 5.93
C LEU A 14 9.01 13.17 4.57
N ASN A 15 9.64 11.99 4.52
CA ASN A 15 10.20 11.45 3.30
C ASN A 15 9.11 10.80 2.44
N ASN A 16 9.09 11.12 1.15
CA ASN A 16 8.20 10.49 0.19
C ASN A 16 8.81 9.17 -0.32
N ALA A 17 7.99 8.33 -0.94
CA ALA A 17 8.46 7.16 -1.67
C ALA A 17 8.54 7.47 -3.17
N ILE A 18 9.58 6.97 -3.83
CA ILE A 18 9.69 6.96 -5.29
C ILE A 18 8.71 5.89 -5.81
N GLY A 19 7.99 6.20 -6.87
CA GLY A 19 7.23 5.21 -7.63
C GLY A 19 8.01 4.84 -8.88
N GLY A 20 7.84 3.63 -9.39
CA GLY A 20 8.62 3.07 -10.49
C GLY A 20 8.69 3.88 -11.78
N THR A 21 7.93 4.97 -11.90
CA THR A 21 7.93 5.87 -13.05
C THR A 21 7.91 7.33 -12.61
N GLY A 22 8.54 8.19 -13.43
CA GLY A 22 8.42 9.63 -13.29
C GLY A 22 9.10 10.23 -12.08
N PHE A 23 10.29 9.80 -11.82
CA PHE A 23 11.15 10.41 -10.83
C PHE A 23 12.43 10.96 -11.45
N ALA A 24 13.06 11.89 -10.76
CA ALA A 24 14.38 12.40 -11.06
C ALA A 24 15.25 12.26 -9.81
N VAL A 25 16.51 11.91 -10.01
CA VAL A 25 17.51 11.72 -8.97
C VAL A 25 18.72 12.58 -9.29
N ARG A 26 19.37 13.13 -8.27
CA ARG A 26 20.63 13.85 -8.43
C ARG A 26 21.70 12.89 -8.94
N MET A 27 22.33 13.24 -10.04
CA MET A 27 23.32 12.40 -10.69
C MET A 27 24.55 12.15 -9.82
N ASP A 28 25.03 13.18 -9.10
CA ASP A 28 26.15 13.06 -8.16
C ASP A 28 25.89 12.03 -7.07
N TRP A 29 24.68 12.05 -6.48
CA TRP A 29 24.29 11.05 -5.49
C TRP A 29 24.26 9.65 -6.11
N LEU A 30 23.65 9.50 -7.29
CA LEU A 30 23.52 8.21 -7.97
C LEU A 30 24.89 7.61 -8.32
N ILE A 31 25.84 8.42 -8.81
CA ILE A 31 27.19 7.97 -9.11
C ILE A 31 27.91 7.54 -7.82
N ASN A 32 27.83 8.35 -6.77
CA ASN A 32 28.51 8.09 -5.48
C ASN A 32 27.97 6.83 -4.78
N THR A 33 26.72 6.43 -5.04
CA THR A 33 26.12 5.20 -4.49
C THR A 33 26.32 3.98 -5.39
N GLY A 34 27.05 4.08 -6.50
CA GLY A 34 27.33 2.98 -7.41
C GLY A 34 26.25 2.74 -8.47
N GLY A 35 25.33 3.67 -8.68
CA GLY A 35 24.27 3.60 -9.70
C GLY A 35 23.05 2.79 -9.22
N PHE A 36 22.33 2.17 -10.17
CA PHE A 36 21.13 1.38 -9.90
C PHE A 36 21.49 -0.08 -9.51
N CYS A 37 22.23 -0.26 -8.42
CA CYS A 37 22.68 -1.58 -7.96
C CYS A 37 21.74 -2.18 -6.89
N TYR A 38 20.44 -2.20 -7.16
CA TYR A 38 19.43 -2.69 -6.21
C TYR A 38 19.15 -4.19 -6.41
N LYS A 39 18.84 -4.87 -5.32
CA LYS A 39 18.59 -6.32 -5.30
C LYS A 39 17.11 -6.68 -5.28
N SER A 40 16.25 -5.73 -4.89
CA SER A 40 14.82 -5.99 -4.77
C SER A 40 14.09 -5.88 -6.11
N LEU A 41 12.94 -6.53 -6.20
CA LEU A 41 12.00 -6.40 -7.32
C LEU A 41 11.26 -5.04 -7.34
N VAL A 42 11.58 -4.15 -6.40
CA VAL A 42 11.05 -2.79 -6.25
C VAL A 42 12.22 -1.84 -5.95
N GLU A 43 13.08 -1.67 -6.93
CA GLU A 43 14.29 -0.88 -6.88
C GLU A 43 14.04 0.58 -6.49
N ASP A 44 12.88 1.10 -6.88
CA ASP A 44 12.40 2.44 -6.56
C ASP A 44 12.18 2.64 -5.05
N LEU A 45 11.55 1.66 -4.40
CA LEU A 45 11.37 1.68 -2.96
C LEU A 45 12.70 1.51 -2.22
N GLU A 46 13.54 0.58 -2.65
CA GLU A 46 14.85 0.35 -2.06
C GLU A 46 15.72 1.62 -2.13
N MET A 47 15.75 2.28 -3.31
CA MET A 47 16.41 3.56 -3.50
C MET A 47 15.85 4.65 -2.59
N SER A 48 14.52 4.71 -2.39
CA SER A 48 13.90 5.69 -1.49
C SER A 48 14.40 5.57 -0.05
N ILE A 49 14.58 4.34 0.42
CA ILE A 49 15.10 4.07 1.77
C ILE A 49 16.59 4.40 1.86
N GLU A 50 17.37 4.13 0.81
CA GLU A 50 18.80 4.48 0.79
C GLU A 50 19.03 5.98 0.76
N ILE A 51 18.27 6.73 -0.04
CA ILE A 51 18.29 8.20 -0.03
C ILE A 51 18.02 8.70 1.40
N PHE A 52 17.00 8.15 2.06
CA PHE A 52 16.66 8.54 3.42
C PHE A 52 17.78 8.21 4.41
N LYS A 53 18.36 7.02 4.36
CA LYS A 53 19.44 6.58 5.25
C LYS A 53 20.72 7.40 5.05
N SER A 54 20.99 7.87 3.84
CA SER A 54 22.13 8.77 3.55
C SER A 54 21.89 10.23 3.96
N GLY A 55 20.77 10.54 4.63
CA GLY A 55 20.41 11.90 5.03
C GLY A 55 19.76 12.73 3.93
N GLY A 56 19.53 12.13 2.75
CA GLY A 56 18.81 12.74 1.65
C GLY A 56 17.30 12.75 1.87
N ARG A 57 16.59 13.35 0.92
CA ARG A 57 15.14 13.48 0.99
C ARG A 57 14.49 13.26 -0.37
N VAL A 58 13.52 12.38 -0.41
CA VAL A 58 12.61 12.24 -1.55
C VAL A 58 11.45 13.23 -1.38
N SER A 59 11.19 14.02 -2.40
CA SER A 59 10.13 15.03 -2.39
C SER A 59 9.14 14.81 -3.52
N TRP A 60 7.88 15.21 -3.31
CA TRP A 60 6.81 15.10 -4.28
C TRP A 60 6.69 16.38 -5.12
N ASN A 61 6.70 16.23 -6.46
CA ASN A 61 6.34 17.33 -7.36
C ASN A 61 4.83 17.23 -7.69
N HIS A 62 4.08 18.24 -7.25
CA HIS A 62 2.63 18.28 -7.43
C HIS A 62 2.22 18.79 -8.83
N PHE A 63 3.09 19.54 -9.49
CA PHE A 63 2.76 20.22 -10.76
C PHE A 63 3.02 19.38 -11.99
N THR A 64 3.75 18.27 -11.86
CA THR A 64 4.08 17.38 -12.97
C THR A 64 3.21 16.13 -12.92
N ARG A 65 2.64 15.76 -14.08
CA ARG A 65 1.83 14.55 -14.23
C ARG A 65 2.51 13.58 -15.18
N ILE A 66 2.45 12.31 -14.84
CA ILE A 66 2.94 11.22 -15.66
C ILE A 66 1.79 10.27 -15.94
N TYR A 67 1.67 9.87 -17.19
CA TYR A 67 0.69 8.90 -17.63
C TYR A 67 1.38 7.57 -17.83
N ASP A 68 0.92 6.56 -17.11
CA ASP A 68 1.48 5.23 -17.10
C ASP A 68 0.42 4.20 -17.49
N GLU A 69 0.80 3.24 -18.33
CA GLU A 69 -0.09 2.17 -18.76
C GLU A 69 -0.30 1.17 -17.63
N LYS A 70 -1.55 0.83 -17.37
CA LYS A 70 -1.90 -0.15 -16.34
C LYS A 70 -2.26 -1.49 -16.99
N PRO A 71 -2.07 -2.63 -16.28
CA PRO A 71 -2.47 -3.94 -16.77
C PRO A 71 -3.95 -3.96 -17.18
N ASP A 72 -4.24 -4.48 -18.35
CA ASP A 72 -5.58 -4.57 -18.93
C ASP A 72 -6.39 -5.76 -18.40
N THR A 73 -5.73 -6.75 -17.78
CA THR A 73 -6.39 -7.93 -17.23
C THR A 73 -6.08 -8.12 -15.75
N LEU A 74 -7.06 -8.67 -15.01
CA LEU A 74 -6.91 -8.96 -13.59
C LEU A 74 -5.74 -9.93 -13.32
N LYS A 75 -5.55 -10.93 -14.18
CA LYS A 75 -4.46 -11.92 -14.06
C LYS A 75 -3.08 -11.26 -14.13
N VAL A 76 -2.88 -10.34 -15.09
CA VAL A 76 -1.62 -9.59 -15.23
C VAL A 76 -1.43 -8.65 -14.03
N SER A 77 -2.50 -7.97 -13.61
CA SER A 77 -2.49 -7.09 -12.42
C SER A 77 -2.13 -7.85 -11.14
N ILE A 78 -2.66 -9.06 -10.93
CA ILE A 78 -2.32 -9.90 -9.76
C ILE A 78 -0.84 -10.28 -9.79
N LYS A 79 -0.31 -10.74 -10.93
CA LYS A 79 1.11 -11.09 -11.06
C LYS A 79 2.02 -9.90 -10.75
N GLN A 80 1.69 -8.73 -11.28
CA GLN A 80 2.45 -7.50 -11.02
C GLN A 80 2.42 -7.12 -9.53
N ARG A 81 1.26 -7.21 -8.88
CA ARG A 81 1.11 -6.90 -7.45
C ARG A 81 1.82 -7.91 -6.55
N ILE A 82 1.85 -9.20 -6.89
CA ILE A 82 2.64 -10.21 -6.17
C ILE A 82 4.12 -9.79 -6.18
N ARG A 83 4.65 -9.41 -7.34
CA ARG A 83 6.02 -8.92 -7.47
C ARG A 83 6.28 -7.70 -6.59
N TRP A 84 5.37 -6.73 -6.59
CA TRP A 84 5.49 -5.54 -5.75
C TRP A 84 5.47 -5.88 -4.26
N CYS A 85 4.55 -6.75 -3.83
CA CYS A 85 4.48 -7.17 -2.44
C CYS A 85 5.73 -7.96 -2.02
N GLN A 86 6.24 -8.82 -2.88
CA GLN A 86 7.44 -9.61 -2.67
C GLN A 86 8.69 -8.72 -2.47
N GLY A 87 8.90 -7.77 -3.37
CA GLY A 87 9.98 -6.79 -3.26
C GLY A 87 9.81 -5.88 -2.04
N HIS A 88 8.58 -5.43 -1.77
CA HIS A 88 8.29 -4.57 -0.62
C HIS A 88 8.63 -5.26 0.72
N TRP A 89 8.21 -6.51 0.92
CA TRP A 89 8.57 -7.28 2.13
C TRP A 89 10.08 -7.51 2.24
N TYR A 90 10.77 -7.70 1.11
CA TYR A 90 12.22 -7.78 1.10
C TYR A 90 12.87 -6.49 1.62
N VAL A 91 12.47 -5.34 1.10
CA VAL A 91 12.97 -4.04 1.54
C VAL A 91 12.61 -3.79 3.01
N ALA A 92 11.39 -4.13 3.43
CA ALA A 92 10.93 -3.94 4.80
C ALA A 92 11.79 -4.73 5.80
N PHE A 93 11.97 -6.03 5.60
CA PHE A 93 12.73 -6.87 6.53
C PHE A 93 14.22 -6.53 6.53
N ASN A 94 14.82 -6.27 5.37
CA ASN A 94 16.24 -5.94 5.30
C ASN A 94 16.60 -4.57 5.90
N ASN A 95 15.64 -3.64 5.92
CA ASN A 95 15.88 -2.30 6.45
C ASN A 95 15.32 -2.06 7.87
N PHE A 96 14.56 -3.00 8.43
CA PHE A 96 13.95 -2.85 9.75
C PHE A 96 14.99 -2.48 10.83
N GLY A 97 16.04 -3.29 10.98
CA GLY A 97 17.06 -3.09 12.01
C GLY A 97 17.85 -1.79 11.83
N SER A 98 18.17 -1.42 10.58
CA SER A 98 18.90 -0.17 10.30
C SER A 98 18.05 1.08 10.56
N LEU A 99 16.76 1.05 10.22
CA LEU A 99 15.83 2.14 10.49
C LEU A 99 15.58 2.29 12.00
N LEU A 100 15.41 1.17 12.72
CA LEU A 100 15.24 1.21 14.17
C LEU A 100 16.49 1.76 14.88
N LYS A 101 17.67 1.31 14.48
CA LYS A 101 18.95 1.88 14.98
C LYS A 101 19.08 3.36 14.66
N GLY A 102 18.68 3.77 13.43
CA GLY A 102 18.66 5.18 13.03
C GLY A 102 17.73 6.02 13.92
N PHE A 103 16.54 5.51 14.23
CA PHE A 103 15.59 6.17 15.11
C PHE A 103 16.20 6.46 16.51
N VAL A 104 16.83 5.45 17.13
CA VAL A 104 17.47 5.62 18.44
C VAL A 104 18.67 6.58 18.35
N LYS A 105 19.53 6.43 17.34
CA LYS A 105 20.71 7.29 17.16
C LYS A 105 20.39 8.74 16.85
N SER A 106 19.27 8.99 16.16
CA SER A 106 18.82 10.35 15.81
C SER A 106 18.06 11.05 16.92
N LYS A 107 18.12 10.56 18.15
CA LYS A 107 17.36 11.08 19.31
C LYS A 107 15.85 11.05 19.05
N PHE A 108 15.37 9.92 18.54
CA PHE A 108 13.95 9.65 18.28
C PHE A 108 13.32 10.50 17.17
N ASP A 109 14.05 10.70 16.06
CA ASP A 109 13.49 11.37 14.88
C ASP A 109 12.34 10.56 14.27
N PHE A 110 11.14 11.11 14.35
CA PHE A 110 9.90 10.49 13.86
C PHE A 110 9.92 10.15 12.38
N ARG A 111 10.80 10.72 11.57
CA ARG A 111 10.95 10.36 10.15
C ARG A 111 11.33 8.89 9.96
N TYR A 112 12.09 8.30 10.88
CA TYR A 112 12.41 6.87 10.85
C TYR A 112 11.19 5.99 11.13
N ILE A 113 10.34 6.41 12.09
CA ILE A 113 9.07 5.72 12.39
C ILE A 113 8.12 5.84 11.20
N ASP A 114 8.04 6.98 10.51
CA ASP A 114 7.25 7.14 9.29
C ASP A 114 7.68 6.14 8.20
N GLN A 115 9.00 5.92 8.02
CA GLN A 115 9.50 4.91 7.07
C GLN A 115 9.12 3.49 7.51
N LEU A 116 9.24 3.16 8.79
CA LEU A 116 8.82 1.86 9.32
C LEU A 116 7.31 1.64 9.13
N ILE A 117 6.48 2.63 9.46
CA ILE A 117 5.04 2.58 9.23
C ILE A 117 4.73 2.41 7.75
N TYR A 118 5.45 3.09 6.87
CA TYR A 118 5.27 2.97 5.43
C TYR A 118 5.62 1.56 4.94
N LEU A 119 6.76 1.00 5.35
CA LEU A 119 7.22 -0.32 4.96
C LEU A 119 6.32 -1.45 5.49
N PHE A 120 5.86 -1.36 6.74
CA PHE A 120 5.00 -2.38 7.34
C PHE A 120 3.50 -2.05 7.21
N GLY A 121 3.15 -0.83 6.82
CA GLY A 121 1.77 -0.36 6.66
C GLY A 121 1.07 -0.81 5.37
N MET A 122 1.73 -1.57 4.50
CA MET A 122 1.06 -2.24 3.36
C MET A 122 -0.06 -3.20 3.82
N GLY A 123 -0.04 -3.57 5.10
CA GLY A 123 -1.07 -4.38 5.73
C GLY A 123 -2.44 -3.72 5.90
N LYS A 124 -2.69 -2.47 5.45
CA LYS A 124 -4.03 -1.85 5.60
C LYS A 124 -5.12 -2.64 4.90
N ALA A 125 -4.86 -3.19 3.71
CA ALA A 125 -5.81 -4.07 3.05
C ALA A 125 -6.03 -5.37 3.85
N VAL A 126 -4.98 -5.93 4.44
CA VAL A 126 -5.06 -7.09 5.34
C VAL A 126 -5.84 -6.71 6.60
N GLN A 127 -5.59 -5.55 7.19
CA GLN A 127 -6.33 -5.07 8.35
C GLN A 127 -7.82 -4.90 8.07
N ILE A 128 -8.19 -4.29 6.93
CA ILE A 128 -9.58 -4.16 6.50
C ILE A 128 -10.22 -5.53 6.30
N SER A 129 -9.48 -6.48 5.77
CA SER A 129 -9.98 -7.83 5.51
C SER A 129 -10.16 -8.63 6.80
N ILE A 130 -9.23 -8.52 7.73
CA ILE A 130 -9.38 -9.09 9.07
C ILE A 130 -10.60 -8.48 9.76
N LEU A 131 -10.79 -7.17 9.63
CA LEU A 131 -11.95 -6.47 10.17
C LEU A 131 -13.26 -6.98 9.55
N LEU A 132 -13.32 -7.13 8.22
CA LEU A 132 -14.50 -7.66 7.53
C LEU A 132 -14.79 -9.11 7.96
N ILE A 133 -13.77 -9.95 8.06
CA ILE A 133 -13.90 -11.32 8.56
C ILE A 133 -14.41 -11.31 10.00
N ALA A 134 -13.87 -10.47 10.86
CA ALA A 134 -14.31 -10.34 12.24
C ALA A 134 -15.78 -9.88 12.36
N VAL A 135 -16.21 -8.94 11.51
CA VAL A 135 -17.62 -8.48 11.45
C VAL A 135 -18.53 -9.63 10.98
N VAL A 136 -18.17 -10.34 9.91
CA VAL A 136 -18.97 -11.48 9.43
C VAL A 136 -19.04 -12.58 10.50
N PHE A 137 -17.91 -12.89 11.13
CA PHE A 137 -17.86 -13.88 12.21
C PHE A 137 -18.73 -13.47 13.40
N SER A 138 -18.73 -12.19 13.80
CA SER A 138 -19.60 -11.66 14.86
C SER A 138 -21.08 -11.82 14.52
N LEU A 139 -21.46 -11.52 13.28
CA LEU A 139 -22.85 -11.68 12.81
C LEU A 139 -23.27 -13.16 12.85
N VAL A 140 -22.40 -14.08 12.45
CA VAL A 140 -22.68 -15.53 12.52
C VAL A 140 -22.87 -15.97 13.96
N LEU A 141 -22.06 -15.48 14.90
CA LEU A 141 -22.21 -15.79 16.32
C LEU A 141 -23.51 -15.21 16.90
N GLU A 142 -23.89 -13.98 16.55
CA GLU A 142 -25.15 -13.36 16.99
C GLU A 142 -26.36 -14.15 16.48
N ILE A 143 -26.37 -14.53 15.21
CA ILE A 143 -27.41 -15.36 14.62
C ILE A 143 -27.46 -16.71 15.33
N GLY A 144 -26.31 -17.33 15.60
CA GLY A 144 -26.24 -18.60 16.33
C GLY A 144 -26.79 -18.53 17.74
N LEU A 145 -26.56 -17.41 18.47
CA LEU A 145 -27.14 -17.17 19.79
C LEU A 145 -28.68 -17.06 19.73
N VAL A 146 -29.17 -16.30 18.73
CA VAL A 146 -30.64 -16.15 18.52
C VAL A 146 -31.30 -17.49 18.19
N LEU A 147 -30.61 -18.37 17.46
CA LEU A 147 -31.08 -19.69 17.09
C LEU A 147 -30.86 -20.75 18.19
N GLY A 148 -30.26 -20.40 19.35
CA GLY A 148 -30.07 -21.27 20.50
C GLY A 148 -28.96 -22.31 20.35
N TYR A 149 -27.97 -22.09 19.44
CA TYR A 149 -26.87 -23.04 19.29
C TYR A 149 -25.84 -22.95 20.43
N PRO A 150 -25.48 -24.07 21.10
CA PRO A 150 -24.58 -24.04 22.27
C PRO A 150 -23.18 -23.45 21.97
N TRP A 151 -22.65 -23.64 20.75
CA TRP A 151 -21.35 -23.13 20.36
C TRP A 151 -21.31 -21.60 20.31
N ALA A 152 -22.47 -20.96 20.16
CA ALA A 152 -22.58 -19.52 20.13
C ALA A 152 -22.34 -18.88 21.51
N ALA A 153 -22.48 -19.66 22.61
CA ALA A 153 -22.13 -19.20 23.96
C ALA A 153 -20.63 -18.90 24.12
N LEU A 154 -19.76 -19.60 23.38
CA LEU A 154 -18.35 -19.24 23.29
C LEU A 154 -18.12 -17.82 22.67
N GLY A 155 -19.12 -17.35 21.93
CA GLY A 155 -19.12 -15.97 21.38
C GLY A 155 -19.30 -14.88 22.42
N SER A 156 -19.80 -15.18 23.64
CA SER A 156 -20.01 -14.17 24.68
C SER A 156 -18.71 -13.51 25.13
N ILE A 157 -17.60 -14.24 25.19
CA ILE A 157 -16.26 -13.70 25.49
C ILE A 157 -15.74 -12.90 24.29
N GLY A 158 -15.92 -13.42 23.08
CA GLY A 158 -15.59 -12.73 21.85
C GLY A 158 -16.40 -11.44 21.66
N MET A 159 -17.69 -11.46 22.01
CA MET A 159 -18.59 -10.32 21.99
C MET A 159 -18.20 -9.25 23.03
N PHE A 160 -17.75 -9.65 24.21
CA PHE A 160 -17.22 -8.70 25.20
C PHE A 160 -15.99 -7.97 24.65
N ILE A 161 -15.04 -8.68 24.06
CA ILE A 161 -13.85 -8.09 23.41
C ILE A 161 -14.25 -7.22 22.22
N LEU A 162 -15.19 -7.67 21.39
CA LEU A 162 -15.70 -6.91 20.24
C LEU A 162 -16.47 -5.66 20.64
N LYS A 163 -17.27 -5.68 21.73
CA LYS A 163 -17.93 -4.49 22.25
C LYS A 163 -16.95 -3.37 22.60
N TRP A 164 -15.77 -3.68 23.09
CA TRP A 164 -14.72 -2.71 23.35
C TRP A 164 -13.96 -2.26 22.10
N ILE A 165 -13.84 -3.14 21.09
CA ILE A 165 -13.12 -2.89 19.86
C ILE A 165 -14.03 -2.30 18.78
N MET A 166 -15.33 -2.60 18.79
CA MET A 166 -16.29 -2.23 17.74
C MET A 166 -16.44 -0.72 17.47
N PRO A 167 -16.56 0.16 18.46
CA PRO A 167 -16.70 1.59 18.19
C PRO A 167 -15.50 2.16 17.44
N THR A 168 -14.29 1.71 17.81
CA THR A 168 -13.06 2.11 17.14
C THR A 168 -12.94 1.48 15.76
N ASN A 169 -13.50 0.28 15.56
CA ASN A 169 -13.50 -0.42 14.28
C ASN A 169 -14.49 0.16 13.28
N ILE A 170 -15.68 0.58 13.71
CA ILE A 170 -16.65 1.27 12.84
C ILE A 170 -16.06 2.59 12.36
N LEU A 171 -15.49 3.39 13.24
CA LEU A 171 -14.83 4.63 12.87
C LEU A 171 -13.66 4.38 11.92
N ARG A 172 -12.83 3.38 12.19
CA ARG A 172 -11.74 2.97 11.29
C ARG A 172 -12.25 2.49 9.95
N PHE A 173 -13.36 1.74 9.92
CA PHE A 173 -14.00 1.29 8.69
C PHE A 173 -14.50 2.48 7.87
N ILE A 174 -15.22 3.43 8.49
CA ILE A 174 -15.71 4.64 7.83
C ILE A 174 -14.53 5.47 7.29
N LEU A 175 -13.50 5.69 8.09
CA LEU A 175 -12.31 6.44 7.68
C LEU A 175 -11.56 5.72 6.55
N SER A 176 -11.47 4.39 6.61
CA SER A 176 -10.84 3.60 5.55
C SER A 176 -11.66 3.63 4.27
N PHE A 177 -12.97 3.45 4.36
CA PHE A 177 -13.89 3.55 3.23
C PHE A 177 -13.79 4.93 2.56
N TYR A 178 -13.86 5.99 3.36
CA TYR A 178 -13.65 7.36 2.88
C TYR A 178 -12.28 7.52 2.21
N SER A 179 -11.20 7.03 2.83
CA SER A 179 -9.85 7.17 2.31
C SER A 179 -9.63 6.37 1.03
N TYR A 180 -10.20 5.17 0.90
CA TYR A 180 -9.97 4.30 -0.25
C TYR A 180 -10.94 4.54 -1.41
N ILE A 181 -12.12 5.05 -1.15
CA ILE A 181 -13.17 5.29 -2.15
C ILE A 181 -13.44 6.78 -2.33
N GLY A 182 -13.76 7.48 -1.26
CA GLY A 182 -14.15 8.90 -1.30
C GLY A 182 -13.02 9.81 -1.79
N LEU A 183 -11.83 9.68 -1.20
CA LEU A 183 -10.69 10.53 -1.58
C LEU A 183 -10.21 10.31 -3.03
N PRO A 184 -10.12 9.09 -3.58
CA PRO A 184 -9.81 8.90 -4.99
C PRO A 184 -10.86 9.50 -5.94
N ILE A 185 -12.15 9.37 -5.62
CA ILE A 185 -13.24 9.98 -6.41
C ILE A 185 -13.10 11.51 -6.37
N TYR A 186 -12.93 12.07 -5.19
CA TYR A 186 -12.75 13.52 -4.99
C TYR A 186 -11.49 14.05 -5.69
N ALA A 187 -10.38 13.31 -5.65
CA ALA A 187 -9.16 13.66 -6.36
C ALA A 187 -9.35 13.72 -7.88
N ASN A 188 -10.05 12.73 -8.43
CA ASN A 188 -10.36 12.70 -9.86
C ASN A 188 -11.31 13.85 -10.27
N TYR A 189 -12.25 14.19 -9.42
CA TYR A 189 -13.15 15.34 -9.64
C TYR A 189 -12.37 16.66 -9.71
N ILE A 190 -11.46 16.92 -8.73
CA ILE A 190 -10.62 18.12 -8.73
C ILE A 190 -9.66 18.16 -9.93
N ASP A 191 -9.12 17.00 -10.32
CA ASP A 191 -8.17 16.92 -11.43
C ASP A 191 -8.83 17.06 -12.81
N GLY A 192 -10.16 17.23 -12.87
CA GLY A 192 -10.91 17.41 -14.12
C GLY A 192 -10.86 16.20 -15.06
N SER A 193 -10.44 15.04 -14.55
CA SER A 193 -10.37 13.83 -15.34
C SER A 193 -11.75 13.18 -15.45
N THR A 194 -12.17 12.98 -16.68
CA THR A 194 -13.26 12.14 -17.23
C THR A 194 -14.39 11.65 -16.31
N LYS A 195 -15.58 11.50 -16.88
CA LYS A 195 -16.80 10.97 -16.27
C LYS A 195 -16.50 9.68 -15.46
N ILE A 196 -16.45 9.81 -14.14
CA ILE A 196 -16.26 8.68 -13.24
C ILE A 196 -17.60 8.01 -13.04
N ASN A 197 -17.64 6.71 -13.27
CA ASN A 197 -18.79 5.91 -12.84
C ASN A 197 -18.52 5.42 -11.40
N PRO A 198 -19.25 5.93 -10.38
CA PRO A 198 -18.99 5.60 -8.99
C PRO A 198 -19.16 4.10 -8.72
N ILE A 199 -20.13 3.44 -9.34
CA ILE A 199 -20.39 2.02 -9.16
C ILE A 199 -19.21 1.19 -9.67
N LYS A 200 -18.72 1.47 -10.88
CA LYS A 200 -17.53 0.79 -11.42
C LYS A 200 -16.29 1.02 -10.56
N THR A 201 -16.16 2.21 -9.99
CA THR A 201 -15.04 2.53 -9.08
C THR A 201 -15.13 1.72 -7.80
N VAL A 202 -16.30 1.65 -7.17
CA VAL A 202 -16.51 0.83 -5.96
C VAL A 202 -16.23 -0.65 -6.23
N CYS A 203 -16.81 -1.21 -7.29
CA CYS A 203 -16.55 -2.61 -7.68
C CYS A 203 -15.07 -2.85 -7.95
N GLY A 204 -14.40 -1.95 -8.65
CA GLY A 204 -12.96 -2.03 -8.91
C GLY A 204 -12.13 -2.03 -7.62
N VAL A 205 -12.45 -1.15 -6.66
CA VAL A 205 -11.78 -1.10 -5.37
C VAL A 205 -11.99 -2.39 -4.57
N LEU A 206 -13.19 -2.95 -4.56
CA LEU A 206 -13.49 -4.22 -3.89
C LEU A 206 -12.70 -5.38 -4.50
N VAL A 207 -12.70 -5.52 -5.82
CA VAL A 207 -11.94 -6.57 -6.53
C VAL A 207 -10.43 -6.43 -6.25
N VAL A 208 -9.91 -5.21 -6.33
CA VAL A 208 -8.50 -4.94 -6.03
C VAL A 208 -8.21 -5.25 -4.56
N GLY A 209 -9.08 -4.85 -3.62
CA GLY A 209 -8.92 -5.10 -2.19
C GLY A 209 -8.87 -6.59 -1.85
N ILE A 210 -9.85 -7.36 -2.32
CA ILE A 210 -9.91 -8.81 -2.09
C ILE A 210 -8.67 -9.53 -2.67
N THR A 211 -8.33 -9.21 -3.92
CA THR A 211 -7.15 -9.81 -4.56
C THR A 211 -5.83 -9.33 -3.96
N TYR A 212 -5.83 -8.18 -3.28
CA TYR A 212 -4.64 -7.66 -2.60
C TYR A 212 -4.22 -8.50 -1.39
N ILE A 213 -5.18 -9.09 -0.68
CA ILE A 213 -4.90 -10.03 0.42
C ILE A 213 -4.07 -11.20 -0.10
N TYR A 214 -4.56 -11.83 -1.17
CA TYR A 214 -3.85 -12.94 -1.80
C TYR A 214 -2.44 -12.54 -2.23
N THR A 215 -2.29 -11.37 -2.89
CA THR A 215 -0.99 -10.90 -3.35
C THR A 215 -0.03 -10.58 -2.19
N GLN A 216 -0.54 -10.10 -1.05
CA GLN A 216 0.25 -9.85 0.14
C GLN A 216 0.76 -11.14 0.78
N ILE A 217 -0.11 -12.14 0.92
CA ILE A 217 0.28 -13.44 1.50
C ILE A 217 1.33 -14.11 0.61
N VAL A 218 1.10 -14.18 -0.70
CA VAL A 218 2.05 -14.79 -1.63
C VAL A 218 3.37 -14.01 -1.66
N GLY A 219 3.31 -12.68 -1.67
CA GLY A 219 4.48 -11.81 -1.61
C GLY A 219 5.28 -12.00 -0.32
N LEU A 220 4.59 -12.13 0.82
CA LEU A 220 5.22 -12.39 2.11
C LEU A 220 5.90 -13.78 2.15
N ILE A 221 5.27 -14.82 1.64
CA ILE A 221 5.88 -16.16 1.60
C ILE A 221 7.13 -16.17 0.71
N LYS A 222 7.09 -15.43 -0.41
CA LYS A 222 8.16 -15.39 -1.42
C LYS A 222 9.16 -14.25 -1.25
N TRP A 223 9.15 -13.51 -0.15
CA TRP A 223 9.92 -12.28 0.01
C TRP A 223 11.43 -12.42 -0.21
N ARG A 224 12.00 -13.61 0.07
CA ARG A 224 13.44 -13.88 -0.14
C ARG A 224 13.82 -14.09 -1.60
N ASN A 225 12.87 -14.47 -2.44
CA ASN A 225 13.14 -14.73 -3.85
C ASN A 225 13.00 -13.43 -4.66
N GLN A 226 14.11 -12.80 -5.01
CA GLN A 226 14.15 -11.56 -5.79
C GLN A 226 14.60 -11.77 -7.25
N SER A 227 14.75 -13.03 -7.68
CA SER A 227 15.29 -13.37 -9.01
C SER A 227 14.25 -13.42 -10.13
N THR A 228 12.96 -13.48 -9.83
CA THR A 228 11.90 -13.68 -10.83
C THR A 228 11.29 -12.36 -11.30
N TRP A 229 12.03 -11.63 -12.14
CA TRP A 229 11.43 -10.48 -12.82
C TRP A 229 10.65 -10.94 -14.06
N VAL A 230 9.35 -10.69 -14.08
CA VAL A 230 8.48 -10.99 -15.23
C VAL A 230 8.01 -9.69 -15.85
N LYS A 231 8.34 -9.49 -17.11
CA LYS A 231 7.89 -8.32 -17.89
C LYS A 231 6.35 -8.30 -17.95
N THR A 232 5.77 -7.17 -17.61
CA THR A 232 4.32 -6.96 -17.80
C THR A 232 4.06 -6.77 -19.30
N PRO A 233 3.20 -7.59 -19.94
CA PRO A 233 2.88 -7.41 -21.35
C PRO A 233 2.08 -6.11 -21.53
N HIS A 234 2.54 -5.26 -22.43
CA HIS A 234 1.85 -4.05 -22.88
C HIS A 234 1.27 -4.29 -24.26
N LYS A 235 0.01 -3.97 -24.44
CA LYS A 235 -0.63 -3.97 -25.77
C LYS A 235 -0.43 -2.59 -26.40
N HIS A 236 0.66 -2.44 -27.13
CA HIS A 236 0.80 -1.27 -28.01
C HIS A 236 -0.32 -1.31 -29.07
N LYS A 237 -1.40 -0.60 -28.86
CA LYS A 237 -2.18 -0.09 -29.97
C LYS A 237 -1.32 0.97 -30.65
N LYS A 238 -0.70 0.62 -31.77
CA LYS A 238 -0.17 1.61 -32.71
C LYS A 238 -1.32 2.55 -33.05
N LYS A 239 -1.43 3.70 -32.39
CA LYS A 239 -2.17 4.82 -32.93
C LYS A 239 -1.34 5.29 -34.11
N ASN A 240 -1.82 5.07 -35.32
CA ASN A 240 -1.33 5.79 -36.48
C ASN A 240 -1.48 7.28 -36.15
N ILE A 241 -0.35 7.93 -35.90
CA ILE A 241 -0.27 9.37 -35.87
C ILE A 241 -0.28 9.76 -37.34
N ALA A 242 -1.47 10.15 -37.85
CA ALA A 242 -1.61 10.85 -39.13
C ALA A 242 -1.46 12.34 -38.84
#